data_6691486577fcfe8186d709846be21190
#
_entry.id   6691486577fcfe8186d709846be21190
#
_cell.length_a   1.000
_cell.length_b   1.000
_cell.length_c   1.000
_cell.angle_alpha   90.00
_cell.angle_beta   90.00
_cell.angle_gamma   90.00
#
_symmetry.space_group_name_H-M   'P 1'
#
loop_
_entity.id
_entity.type
_entity.pdbx_description
1 polymer ?
#
loop_
_entity_poly.entity_id
_entity_poly.type
_entity_poly.pdbx_seq_one_letter_code
_entity_poly.pdbx_strand_id
1 'polypeptide(L)'
;MNNNARQTKELISQMSAKITNSKATVLLCVPAINIRVAKQAAENSIINIGAENCHWAESGAYTGEISADMLDSYDVKYCIIGHSERRQYFGETDETVNLRRKTCLKHGIHPIICVGENLE
;
A
#
# COMPACT_ATOMS: atom_id res chain seq x y z
N MET A 1 3.72 -8.90 -6.81
CA MET A 1 4.79 -8.62 -7.80
C MET A 1 4.36 -9.03 -9.21
N ASN A 2 3.26 -8.53 -9.71
CA ASN A 2 2.74 -8.97 -11.01
C ASN A 2 2.86 -7.90 -12.11
N ASN A 3 2.88 -6.63 -11.74
CA ASN A 3 2.91 -5.54 -12.71
C ASN A 3 4.13 -4.65 -12.54
N ASN A 4 4.76 -4.29 -13.66
CA ASN A 4 5.76 -3.24 -13.69
C ASN A 4 5.10 -1.86 -13.83
N ALA A 5 5.89 -0.81 -13.93
CA ALA A 5 5.39 0.58 -13.99
C ALA A 5 4.47 0.81 -15.21
N ARG A 6 4.86 0.32 -16.38
CA ARG A 6 4.06 0.47 -17.61
C ARG A 6 2.74 -0.26 -17.51
N GLN A 7 2.75 -1.51 -17.04
CA GLN A 7 1.55 -2.32 -16.86
C GLN A 7 0.61 -1.72 -15.82
N THR A 8 1.16 -1.16 -14.73
CA THR A 8 0.40 -0.45 -13.71
C THR A 8 -0.31 0.76 -14.30
N LYS A 9 0.38 1.56 -15.10
CA LYS A 9 -0.19 2.72 -15.79
C LYS A 9 -1.34 2.31 -16.71
N GLU A 10 -1.13 1.28 -17.52
CA GLU A 10 -2.16 0.77 -18.46
C GLU A 10 -3.39 0.29 -17.71
N LEU A 11 -3.21 -0.52 -16.67
CA LEU A 11 -4.30 -1.07 -15.87
C LEU A 11 -5.13 0.04 -15.22
N ILE A 12 -4.49 0.98 -14.56
CA ILE A 12 -5.18 2.06 -13.84
C ILE A 12 -5.87 3.00 -14.83
N SER A 13 -5.25 3.30 -15.95
CA SER A 13 -5.87 4.13 -17.00
C SER A 13 -7.15 3.48 -17.55
N GLN A 14 -7.15 2.18 -17.78
CA GLN A 14 -8.33 1.44 -18.22
C GLN A 14 -9.41 1.41 -17.13
N MET A 15 -9.03 1.17 -15.89
CA MET A 15 -9.97 1.17 -14.76
C MET A 15 -10.60 2.54 -14.54
N SER A 16 -9.80 3.60 -14.60
CA SER A 16 -10.27 4.99 -14.44
C SER A 16 -11.32 5.37 -15.48
N ALA A 17 -11.18 4.88 -16.70
CA ALA A 17 -12.15 5.12 -17.77
C ALA A 17 -13.48 4.39 -17.53
N LYS A 18 -13.45 3.24 -16.88
CA LYS A 18 -14.64 2.39 -16.64
C LYS A 18 -15.30 2.65 -15.29
N ILE A 19 -14.53 2.99 -14.26
CA ILE A 19 -15.03 3.23 -12.92
C ILE A 19 -15.10 4.74 -12.70
N THR A 20 -16.23 5.35 -12.99
CA THR A 20 -16.42 6.80 -12.91
C THR A 20 -17.21 7.23 -11.68
N ASN A 21 -17.96 6.32 -11.05
CA ASN A 21 -18.64 6.55 -9.80
C ASN A 21 -18.75 5.24 -9.00
N SER A 22 -18.87 5.34 -7.68
CA SER A 22 -19.08 4.20 -6.81
C SER A 22 -19.59 4.68 -5.46
N LYS A 23 -20.44 3.87 -4.82
CA LYS A 23 -20.83 4.09 -3.42
C LYS A 23 -19.74 3.59 -2.46
N ALA A 24 -18.83 2.74 -2.94
CA ALA A 24 -17.71 2.23 -2.16
C ALA A 24 -16.44 3.05 -2.45
N THR A 25 -15.51 3.05 -1.49
CA THR A 25 -14.16 3.55 -1.71
C THR A 25 -13.40 2.52 -2.55
N VAL A 26 -12.87 2.95 -3.69
CA VAL A 26 -12.06 2.09 -4.57
C VAL A 26 -10.59 2.36 -4.27
N LEU A 27 -9.88 1.31 -3.91
CA LEU A 27 -8.46 1.39 -3.53
C LEU A 27 -7.66 0.31 -4.26
N LEU A 28 -6.56 0.74 -4.87
CA LEU A 28 -5.57 -0.17 -5.44
C LEU A 28 -4.27 -0.03 -4.69
N CYS A 29 -3.76 -1.12 -4.14
CA CYS A 29 -2.48 -1.16 -3.45
C CYS A 29 -1.41 -1.71 -4.40
N VAL A 30 -0.31 -0.98 -4.53
CA VAL A 30 0.74 -1.27 -5.50
C VAL A 30 2.11 -1.36 -4.81
N PRO A 31 3.09 -2.05 -5.44
CA PRO A 31 4.46 -2.01 -4.94
C PRO A 31 5.01 -0.58 -4.89
N ALA A 32 5.92 -0.31 -3.96
CA ALA A 32 6.46 1.02 -3.75
C ALA A 32 7.02 1.66 -5.03
N ILE A 33 7.69 0.88 -5.86
CA ILE A 33 8.26 1.36 -7.13
C ILE A 33 7.20 1.85 -8.12
N ASN A 34 5.96 1.41 -7.96
CA ASN A 34 4.85 1.77 -8.86
C ASN A 34 3.95 2.88 -8.30
N ILE A 35 4.18 3.35 -7.08
CA ILE A 35 3.31 4.35 -6.44
C ILE A 35 3.22 5.63 -7.27
N ARG A 36 4.35 6.15 -7.70
CA ARG A 36 4.38 7.41 -8.48
C ARG A 36 3.53 7.30 -9.75
N VAL A 37 3.79 6.27 -10.55
CA VAL A 37 3.06 6.09 -11.82
C VAL A 37 1.58 5.79 -11.56
N ALA A 38 1.27 5.05 -10.50
CA ALA A 38 -0.11 4.76 -10.13
C ALA A 38 -0.86 6.03 -9.71
N LYS A 39 -0.25 6.89 -8.90
CA LYS A 39 -0.83 8.17 -8.48
C LYS A 39 -1.10 9.07 -9.68
N GLN A 40 -0.17 9.15 -10.62
CA GLN A 40 -0.34 9.91 -11.85
C GLN A 40 -1.47 9.37 -12.73
N ALA A 41 -1.54 8.05 -12.91
CA ALA A 41 -2.58 7.41 -13.72
C ALA A 41 -3.97 7.52 -13.09
N ALA A 42 -4.06 7.57 -11.76
CA ALA A 42 -5.32 7.71 -11.02
C ALA A 42 -5.74 9.17 -10.80
N GLU A 43 -4.94 10.14 -11.24
CA GLU A 43 -5.23 11.57 -11.09
C GLU A 43 -6.57 11.91 -11.74
N ASN A 44 -7.38 12.72 -11.03
CA ASN A 44 -8.73 13.08 -11.47
C ASN A 44 -9.71 11.89 -11.59
N SER A 45 -9.40 10.76 -10.98
CA SER A 45 -10.30 9.60 -10.88
C SER A 45 -10.76 9.38 -9.45
N ILE A 46 -11.71 8.46 -9.26
CA ILE A 46 -12.17 8.05 -7.92
C ILE A 46 -11.27 6.99 -7.30
N ILE A 47 -10.25 6.53 -8.01
CA ILE A 47 -9.37 5.45 -7.56
C ILE A 47 -8.32 6.02 -6.60
N ASN A 48 -8.27 5.45 -5.41
CA ASN A 48 -7.22 5.72 -4.42
C ASN A 48 -6.08 4.74 -4.61
N ILE A 49 -4.86 5.20 -4.33
CA ILE A 49 -3.66 4.36 -4.42
C ILE A 49 -3.11 4.16 -3.00
N GLY A 50 -2.86 2.92 -2.66
CA GLY A 50 -2.27 2.52 -1.38
C GLY A 50 -0.94 1.80 -1.56
N ALA A 51 -0.25 1.59 -0.44
CA ALA A 51 0.99 0.85 -0.37
C ALA A 51 0.74 -0.60 0.08
N GLU A 52 1.67 -1.49 -0.23
CA GLU A 52 1.60 -2.89 0.15
C GLU A 52 2.31 -3.19 1.46
N ASN A 53 3.11 -2.27 1.96
CA ASN A 53 3.84 -2.39 3.22
C ASN A 53 4.40 -1.02 3.64
N CYS A 54 4.75 -0.90 4.92
CA CYS A 54 5.37 0.30 5.49
C CYS A 54 6.22 -0.09 6.70
N HIS A 55 7.44 0.43 6.76
CA HIS A 55 8.31 0.15 7.91
C HIS A 55 7.87 0.94 9.15
N TRP A 56 8.26 0.46 10.35
CA TRP A 56 7.86 1.10 11.61
C TRP A 56 8.80 2.22 12.05
N ALA A 57 10.05 2.24 11.59
CA ALA A 57 10.98 3.32 11.92
C ALA A 57 10.72 4.55 11.06
N GLU A 58 10.91 5.72 11.64
CA GLU A 58 10.71 6.99 10.94
C GLU A 58 11.78 7.22 9.86
N SER A 59 13.02 6.81 10.15
CA SER A 59 14.15 6.91 9.25
C SER A 59 15.27 5.99 9.73
N GLY A 60 16.35 5.88 8.99
CA GLY A 60 17.54 5.16 9.46
C GLY A 60 18.10 4.15 8.46
N ALA A 61 19.01 3.34 8.95
CA ALA A 61 19.73 2.35 8.15
C ALA A 61 18.92 1.05 8.00
N TYR A 62 17.85 1.13 7.23
CA TYR A 62 16.95 0.00 6.95
C TYR A 62 16.88 -0.22 5.45
N THR A 63 17.98 -0.64 4.87
CA THR A 63 18.12 -0.80 3.42
C THR A 63 16.99 -1.63 2.82
N GLY A 64 16.30 -1.06 1.84
CA GLY A 64 15.18 -1.71 1.14
C GLY A 64 13.81 -1.40 1.74
N GLU A 65 13.73 -0.81 2.93
CA GLU A 65 12.46 -0.47 3.57
C GLU A 65 11.91 0.88 3.09
N ILE A 66 10.59 1.02 3.19
CA ILE A 66 9.87 2.24 2.83
C ILE A 66 9.23 2.81 4.10
N SER A 67 9.56 4.04 4.43
CA SER A 67 9.02 4.71 5.62
C SER A 67 7.65 5.32 5.35
N ALA A 68 6.92 5.62 6.42
CA ALA A 68 5.65 6.33 6.33
C ALA A 68 5.82 7.75 5.73
N ASP A 69 6.92 8.42 6.04
CA ASP A 69 7.24 9.72 5.47
C ASP A 69 7.38 9.67 3.94
N MET A 70 8.03 8.62 3.43
CA MET A 70 8.14 8.39 1.98
C MET A 70 6.76 8.22 1.33
N LEU A 71 5.86 7.47 1.98
CA LEU A 71 4.49 7.28 1.50
C LEU A 71 3.70 8.59 1.56
N ASP A 72 3.84 9.33 2.64
CA ASP A 72 3.16 10.60 2.82
C ASP A 72 3.59 11.63 1.76
N SER A 73 4.86 11.61 1.33
CA SER A 73 5.37 12.48 0.28
C SER A 73 4.66 12.31 -1.06
N TYR A 74 4.05 11.16 -1.30
CA TYR A 74 3.21 10.87 -2.47
C TYR A 74 1.70 10.94 -2.16
N ASP A 75 1.34 11.46 -1.00
CA ASP A 75 -0.06 11.53 -0.56
C ASP A 75 -0.75 10.16 -0.55
N VAL A 76 -0.03 9.14 -0.15
CA VAL A 76 -0.57 7.78 0.05
C VAL A 76 -1.24 7.73 1.41
N LYS A 77 -2.54 7.41 1.44
CA LYS A 77 -3.35 7.42 2.66
C LYS A 77 -3.78 6.03 3.14
N TYR A 78 -3.39 4.99 2.44
CA TYR A 78 -3.73 3.60 2.77
C TYR A 78 -2.50 2.71 2.63
N CYS A 79 -2.38 1.73 3.53
CA CYS A 79 -1.27 0.78 3.49
C CYS A 79 -1.73 -0.58 3.99
N ILE A 80 -1.49 -1.64 3.21
CA ILE A 80 -1.69 -3.02 3.66
C ILE A 80 -0.59 -3.36 4.66
N ILE A 81 -0.98 -3.97 5.77
CA ILE A 81 -0.05 -4.39 6.81
C ILE A 81 -0.36 -5.82 7.22
N GLY A 82 0.69 -6.61 7.42
CA GLY A 82 0.56 -7.98 7.91
C GLY A 82 -0.04 -8.95 6.94
N HIS A 83 0.12 -8.72 5.63
CA HIS A 83 -0.36 -9.64 4.61
C HIS A 83 0.19 -11.06 4.84
N SER A 84 -0.62 -12.07 4.57
CA SER A 84 -0.26 -13.48 4.79
C SER A 84 1.06 -13.87 4.13
N GLU A 85 1.33 -13.36 2.94
CA GLU A 85 2.60 -13.61 2.23
C GLU A 85 3.79 -13.07 3.03
N ARG A 86 3.67 -11.90 3.66
CA ARG A 86 4.75 -11.34 4.47
C ARG A 86 4.94 -12.13 5.77
N ARG A 87 3.87 -12.64 6.34
CA ARG A 87 3.95 -13.52 7.52
C ARG A 87 4.62 -14.84 7.17
N GLN A 88 4.31 -15.39 6.00
CA GLN A 88 4.83 -16.67 5.54
C GLN A 88 6.30 -16.59 5.07
N TYR A 89 6.66 -15.54 4.32
CA TYR A 89 7.95 -15.49 3.63
C TYR A 89 8.94 -14.49 4.23
N PHE A 90 8.50 -13.51 4.98
CA PHE A 90 9.36 -12.41 5.42
C PHE A 90 9.38 -12.21 6.94
N GLY A 91 8.95 -13.21 7.70
CA GLY A 91 9.07 -13.19 9.16
C GLY A 91 8.17 -12.16 9.85
N GLU A 92 7.12 -11.69 9.21
CA GLU A 92 6.17 -10.76 9.81
C GLU A 92 5.42 -11.44 10.95
N THR A 93 5.32 -10.78 12.10
CA THR A 93 4.63 -11.27 13.31
C THR A 93 3.56 -10.27 13.74
N ASP A 94 2.71 -10.66 14.71
CA ASP A 94 1.72 -9.74 15.27
C ASP A 94 2.39 -8.51 15.89
N GLU A 95 3.56 -8.69 16.51
CA GLU A 95 4.34 -7.61 17.12
C GLU A 95 4.83 -6.61 16.07
N THR A 96 5.41 -7.08 14.96
CA THR A 96 5.88 -6.20 13.88
C THR A 96 4.71 -5.54 13.16
N VAL A 97 3.62 -6.24 12.95
CA VAL A 97 2.37 -5.68 12.39
C VAL A 97 1.85 -4.54 13.26
N ASN A 98 1.84 -4.72 14.58
CA ASN A 98 1.40 -3.67 15.50
C ASN A 98 2.31 -2.43 15.45
N LEU A 99 3.62 -2.61 15.36
CA LEU A 99 4.57 -1.49 15.19
C LEU A 99 4.29 -0.70 13.91
N ARG A 100 4.06 -1.39 12.81
CA ARG A 100 3.73 -0.78 11.52
C ARG A 100 2.40 -0.05 11.58
N ARG A 101 1.39 -0.64 12.21
CA ARG A 101 0.08 -0.03 12.42
C ARG A 101 0.19 1.30 13.15
N LYS A 102 0.93 1.33 14.24
CA LYS A 102 1.13 2.54 15.04
C LYS A 102 1.78 3.66 14.23
N THR A 103 2.79 3.31 13.43
CA THR A 103 3.48 4.29 12.57
C THR A 103 2.55 4.83 11.48
N CYS A 104 1.77 3.98 10.84
CA CYS A 104 0.78 4.42 9.85
C CYS A 104 -0.21 5.41 10.48
N LEU A 105 -0.78 5.09 11.62
CA LEU A 105 -1.74 5.97 12.31
C LEU A 105 -1.12 7.30 12.69
N LYS A 106 0.12 7.31 13.14
CA LYS A 106 0.86 8.54 13.46
C LYS A 106 0.98 9.47 12.26
N HIS A 107 1.13 8.93 11.06
CA HIS A 107 1.25 9.69 9.82
C HIS A 107 -0.08 9.91 9.09
N GLY A 108 -1.21 9.57 9.70
CA GLY A 108 -2.51 9.71 9.07
C GLY A 108 -2.77 8.75 7.92
N ILE A 109 -2.03 7.64 7.88
CA ILE A 109 -2.21 6.57 6.89
C ILE A 109 -3.13 5.51 7.50
N HIS A 110 -4.19 5.15 6.78
CA HIS A 110 -5.13 4.11 7.20
C HIS A 110 -4.51 2.71 7.01
N PRO A 111 -4.18 1.99 8.09
CA PRO A 111 -3.66 0.63 7.95
C PRO A 111 -4.79 -0.33 7.61
N ILE A 112 -4.57 -1.14 6.58
CA ILE A 112 -5.45 -2.27 6.24
C ILE A 112 -4.77 -3.51 6.82
N ILE A 113 -5.20 -3.90 8.00
CA ILE A 113 -4.57 -4.98 8.76
C ILE A 113 -5.13 -6.32 8.30
N CYS A 114 -4.27 -7.16 7.75
CA CYS A 114 -4.65 -8.48 7.29
C CYS A 114 -4.68 -9.46 8.47
N VAL A 115 -5.79 -10.16 8.60
CA VAL A 115 -6.01 -11.20 9.61
C VAL A 115 -6.56 -12.43 8.93
N GLY A 116 -6.28 -13.60 9.47
CA GLY A 116 -6.78 -14.84 8.92
C GLY A 116 -6.26 -16.05 9.68
N GLU A 117 -6.78 -17.19 9.34
CA GLU A 117 -6.40 -18.47 9.92
C GLU A 117 -5.91 -19.41 8.84
N ASN A 118 -4.98 -20.30 9.20
CA ASN A 118 -4.58 -21.39 8.33
C ASN A 118 -5.65 -22.50 8.37
N LEU A 119 -5.68 -23.31 7.32
CA LEU A 119 -6.64 -24.42 7.18
C LEU A 119 -6.32 -25.62 8.08
N GLU A 120 -5.55 -25.46 9.12
CA GLU A 120 -5.21 -26.57 10.03
C GLU A 120 -6.21 -26.75 11.16
#